data_5c9ddf602b96e9d8224ad71973b8fed5
#
_entry.id   5c9ddf602b96e9d8224ad71973b8fed5
#
_cell.length_a   1.000
_cell.length_b   1.000
_cell.length_c   1.000
_cell.angle_alpha   90.00
_cell.angle_beta   90.00
_cell.angle_gamma   90.00
#
_symmetry.space_group_name_H-M   'P 1'
#
loop_
_entity.id
_entity.type
_entity.pdbx_description
1 polymer ?
#
loop_
_entity_poly.entity_id
_entity_poly.type
_entity_poly.pdbx_seq_one_letter_code
_entity_poly.pdbx_strand_id
1 'polypeptide(L)'
;MQNKGLIRIFAVALTLVCLFYLSFTVVTSTYNKKAVDYAAGDKMKEFQYLDSVANESVWLGYTLKECREKEINLGLDLKGGMNVTLEVSVPDIIRSLSGYNTTPNFNKAIATASERQKTNSQVQYLDLFVKAYKELDPNAKLSTVFSTFELKDKISLTTSNEDVVKVLKEEIDGAISNSFNVLRTRIDRFGVVQPNIQRDNNNTGRILIELPGIKEPERV
;
A
#
# COMPACT_ATOMS: atom_id res chain seq x y z
N MET A 1 -13.47 50.85 -7.83
CA MET A 1 -13.36 50.93 -6.35
C MET A 1 -13.03 49.54 -5.83
N GLN A 2 -11.81 49.32 -5.35
CA GLN A 2 -11.49 48.03 -4.72
C GLN A 2 -12.26 47.94 -3.39
N ASN A 3 -13.06 46.87 -3.24
CA ASN A 3 -13.79 46.59 -1.97
C ASN A 3 -12.83 46.18 -0.86
N LYS A 4 -12.07 47.16 -0.33
CA LYS A 4 -11.11 46.94 0.75
C LYS A 4 -11.75 46.25 1.97
N GLY A 5 -13.03 46.50 2.24
CA GLY A 5 -13.80 45.86 3.29
C GLY A 5 -13.96 44.35 3.09
N LEU A 6 -14.33 43.95 1.86
CA LEU A 6 -14.52 42.52 1.52
C LEU A 6 -13.22 41.73 1.61
N ILE A 7 -12.10 42.34 1.16
CA ILE A 7 -10.76 41.71 1.29
C ILE A 7 -10.37 41.51 2.75
N ARG A 8 -10.66 42.48 3.62
CA ARG A 8 -10.39 42.34 5.08
C ARG A 8 -11.23 41.25 5.72
N ILE A 9 -12.52 41.19 5.39
CA ILE A 9 -13.42 40.14 5.91
C ILE A 9 -12.92 38.78 5.46
N PHE A 10 -12.57 38.63 4.19
CA PHE A 10 -12.01 37.38 3.66
C PHE A 10 -10.70 36.97 4.35
N ALA A 11 -9.79 37.93 4.53
CA ALA A 11 -8.53 37.66 5.22
C ALA A 11 -8.74 37.21 6.67
N VAL A 12 -9.63 37.85 7.41
CA VAL A 12 -9.98 37.47 8.79
C VAL A 12 -10.61 36.07 8.82
N ALA A 13 -11.57 35.81 7.92
CA ALA A 13 -12.21 34.49 7.83
C ALA A 13 -11.19 33.39 7.53
N LEU A 14 -10.28 33.62 6.58
CA LEU A 14 -9.23 32.66 6.24
C LEU A 14 -8.29 32.43 7.44
N THR A 15 -7.89 33.49 8.14
CA THR A 15 -7.05 33.36 9.35
C THR A 15 -7.73 32.52 10.43
N LEU A 16 -9.02 32.72 10.67
CA LEU A 16 -9.80 31.95 11.64
C LEU A 16 -9.86 30.46 11.25
N VAL A 17 -10.07 30.16 9.97
CA VAL A 17 -10.05 28.77 9.47
C VAL A 17 -8.68 28.15 9.65
N CYS A 18 -7.59 28.85 9.34
CA CYS A 18 -6.23 28.34 9.57
C CYS A 18 -5.95 28.06 11.04
N LEU A 19 -6.32 28.98 11.93
CA LEU A 19 -6.16 28.80 13.39
C LEU A 19 -6.99 27.61 13.92
N PHE A 20 -8.18 27.43 13.38
CA PHE A 20 -9.02 26.27 13.71
C PHE A 20 -8.34 24.95 13.34
N TYR A 21 -7.80 24.82 12.12
CA TYR A 21 -7.07 23.60 11.73
C TYR A 21 -5.78 23.40 12.53
N LEU A 22 -5.03 24.46 12.81
CA LEU A 22 -3.84 24.38 13.67
C LEU A 22 -4.16 23.89 15.09
N SER A 23 -5.36 24.18 15.60
CA SER A 23 -5.77 23.75 16.94
C SER A 23 -5.80 22.24 17.11
N PHE A 24 -6.14 21.47 16.05
CA PHE A 24 -6.10 20.01 16.09
C PHE A 24 -4.70 19.49 16.39
N THR A 25 -3.66 20.06 15.76
CA THR A 25 -2.26 19.68 16.01
C THR A 25 -1.83 19.97 17.45
N VAL A 26 -2.30 21.07 18.03
CA VAL A 26 -2.02 21.41 19.45
C VAL A 26 -2.67 20.43 20.40
N VAL A 27 -3.93 20.04 20.13
CA VAL A 27 -4.67 19.07 20.93
C VAL A 27 -3.99 17.70 20.89
N THR A 28 -3.70 17.16 19.69
CA THR A 28 -3.02 15.87 19.54
C THR A 28 -1.65 15.86 20.19
N SER A 29 -0.85 16.92 20.04
CA SER A 29 0.44 17.07 20.69
C SER A 29 0.34 17.03 22.22
N THR A 30 -0.71 17.67 22.79
CA THR A 30 -0.94 17.69 24.24
C THR A 30 -1.28 16.30 24.77
N TYR A 31 -2.14 15.56 24.08
CA TYR A 31 -2.48 14.19 24.48
C TYR A 31 -1.33 13.21 24.30
N ASN A 32 -0.51 13.38 23.26
CA ASN A 32 0.71 12.57 23.08
C ASN A 32 1.72 12.83 24.21
N LYS A 33 1.90 14.07 24.66
CA LYS A 33 2.75 14.39 25.83
C LYS A 33 2.21 13.74 27.10
N LYS A 34 0.89 13.84 27.37
CA LYS A 34 0.25 13.18 28.52
C LYS A 34 0.46 11.67 28.50
N ALA A 35 0.38 11.03 27.32
CA ALA A 35 0.61 9.60 27.16
C ALA A 35 2.05 9.21 27.50
N VAL A 36 3.04 9.98 27.04
CA VAL A 36 4.46 9.77 27.35
C VAL A 36 4.72 9.94 28.86
N ASP A 37 4.15 10.98 29.48
CA ASP A 37 4.28 11.23 30.91
C ASP A 37 3.65 10.11 31.74
N TYR A 38 2.45 9.63 31.34
CA TYR A 38 1.77 8.50 31.98
C TYR A 38 2.55 7.19 31.84
N ALA A 39 3.14 6.96 30.69
CA ALA A 39 3.85 5.73 30.37
C ALA A 39 5.20 5.60 31.09
N ALA A 40 5.81 6.69 31.55
CA ALA A 40 7.11 6.72 32.22
C ALA A 40 8.20 5.89 31.48
N GLY A 41 8.16 5.87 30.16
CA GLY A 41 9.09 5.11 29.30
C GLY A 41 8.56 3.74 28.82
N ASP A 42 7.43 3.25 29.34
CA ASP A 42 6.80 2.00 28.89
C ASP A 42 5.87 2.25 27.70
N LYS A 43 6.31 1.83 26.51
CA LYS A 43 5.59 2.02 25.25
C LYS A 43 4.22 1.34 25.21
N MET A 44 4.06 0.21 25.91
CA MET A 44 2.78 -0.50 25.96
C MET A 44 1.74 0.30 26.73
N LYS A 45 2.14 0.94 27.82
CA LYS A 45 1.27 1.84 28.60
C LYS A 45 0.92 3.11 27.83
N GLU A 46 1.88 3.65 27.06
CA GLU A 46 1.63 4.79 26.16
C GLU A 46 0.53 4.46 25.16
N PHE A 47 0.65 3.31 24.50
CA PHE A 47 -0.36 2.83 23.55
C PHE A 47 -1.72 2.60 24.21
N GLN A 48 -1.76 1.90 25.36
CA GLN A 48 -3.00 1.64 26.08
C GLN A 48 -3.70 2.93 26.51
N TYR A 49 -2.96 3.93 26.96
CA TYR A 49 -3.52 5.24 27.32
C TYR A 49 -4.13 5.92 26.10
N LEU A 50 -3.41 5.98 24.97
CA LEU A 50 -3.89 6.60 23.74
C LEU A 50 -5.10 5.89 23.16
N ASP A 51 -5.17 4.56 23.27
CA ASP A 51 -6.31 3.76 22.84
C ASP A 51 -7.52 3.98 23.73
N SER A 52 -7.33 4.08 25.05
CA SER A 52 -8.43 4.35 26.00
C SER A 52 -9.11 5.69 25.77
N VAL A 53 -8.35 6.73 25.38
CA VAL A 53 -8.90 8.07 25.10
C VAL A 53 -9.22 8.32 23.61
N ALA A 54 -8.96 7.34 22.74
CA ALA A 54 -9.11 7.50 21.29
C ALA A 54 -10.51 7.95 20.85
N ASN A 55 -11.54 7.40 21.53
CA ASN A 55 -12.95 7.68 21.24
C ASN A 55 -13.56 8.75 22.16
N GLU A 56 -12.79 9.32 23.09
CA GLU A 56 -13.27 10.41 23.93
C GLU A 56 -13.29 11.73 23.16
N SER A 57 -14.33 12.53 23.40
CA SER A 57 -14.43 13.88 22.84
C SER A 57 -13.44 14.80 23.54
N VAL A 58 -12.42 15.24 22.81
CA VAL A 58 -11.29 16.02 23.38
C VAL A 58 -11.25 17.47 22.93
N TRP A 59 -11.94 17.81 21.82
CA TRP A 59 -11.93 19.16 21.25
C TRP A 59 -13.20 19.46 20.47
N LEU A 60 -14.01 20.42 20.93
CA LEU A 60 -15.23 20.91 20.25
C LEU A 60 -16.16 19.80 19.73
N GLY A 61 -16.25 18.68 20.44
CA GLY A 61 -17.04 17.52 20.04
C GLY A 61 -16.28 16.48 19.18
N TYR A 62 -15.07 16.79 18.74
CA TYR A 62 -14.22 15.84 18.02
C TYR A 62 -13.52 14.88 18.99
N THR A 63 -13.45 13.62 18.60
CA THR A 63 -12.68 12.59 19.32
C THR A 63 -11.17 12.76 19.07
N LEU A 64 -10.33 12.15 19.92
CA LEU A 64 -8.88 12.20 19.71
C LEU A 64 -8.50 11.58 18.37
N LYS A 65 -9.19 10.51 17.95
CA LYS A 65 -8.99 9.88 16.65
C LYS A 65 -9.27 10.84 15.49
N GLU A 66 -10.42 11.53 15.53
CA GLU A 66 -10.77 12.52 14.51
C GLU A 66 -9.83 13.73 14.50
N CYS A 67 -9.34 14.15 15.68
CA CYS A 67 -8.32 15.19 15.77
C CYS A 67 -7.01 14.78 15.09
N ARG A 68 -6.60 13.52 15.25
CA ARG A 68 -5.41 12.96 14.56
C ARG A 68 -5.56 12.88 13.06
N GLU A 69 -6.77 12.58 12.56
CA GLU A 69 -7.05 12.56 11.12
C GLU A 69 -7.00 13.97 10.49
N LYS A 70 -7.28 15.00 11.30
CA LYS A 70 -7.33 16.41 10.87
C LYS A 70 -6.07 17.21 11.21
N GLU A 71 -5.13 16.66 11.98
CA GLU A 71 -3.87 17.32 12.27
C GLU A 71 -3.03 17.54 11.02
N ILE A 72 -2.13 18.51 11.05
CA ILE A 72 -1.19 18.75 9.95
C ILE A 72 -0.25 17.55 9.81
N ASN A 73 -0.29 16.91 8.64
CA ASN A 73 0.62 15.82 8.31
C ASN A 73 2.00 16.38 7.99
N LEU A 74 2.96 16.16 8.90
CA LEU A 74 4.31 16.69 8.78
C LEU A 74 5.24 15.83 7.91
N GLY A 75 4.79 14.66 7.41
CA GLY A 75 5.60 13.75 6.59
C GLY A 75 6.86 13.20 7.30
N LEU A 76 7.60 12.37 6.58
CA LEU A 76 8.81 11.70 7.08
C LEU A 76 9.94 12.67 7.42
N ASP A 77 10.10 13.74 6.65
CA ASP A 77 11.20 14.69 6.80
C ASP A 77 11.15 15.48 8.12
N LEU A 78 9.95 15.71 8.66
CA LEU A 78 9.76 16.50 9.87
C LEU A 78 9.44 15.67 11.12
N LYS A 79 8.73 14.54 10.97
CA LYS A 79 8.43 13.63 12.09
C LYS A 79 9.46 12.51 12.23
N GLY A 80 10.32 12.29 11.21
CA GLY A 80 11.08 11.06 11.08
C GLY A 80 10.15 9.88 10.77
N GLY A 81 10.67 8.66 10.72
CA GLY A 81 9.87 7.49 10.47
C GLY A 81 10.56 6.51 9.53
N MET A 82 9.78 5.65 8.89
CA MET A 82 10.27 4.59 8.05
C MET A 82 9.60 4.65 6.68
N ASN A 83 10.40 4.45 5.63
CA ASN A 83 9.93 4.23 4.26
C ASN A 83 10.34 2.82 3.83
N VAL A 84 9.37 2.01 3.46
CA VAL A 84 9.59 0.62 3.01
C VAL A 84 8.91 0.40 1.68
N THR A 85 9.64 -0.21 0.76
CA THR A 85 9.06 -0.72 -0.48
C THR A 85 8.95 -2.24 -0.39
N LEU A 86 7.72 -2.74 -0.42
CA LEU A 86 7.44 -4.18 -0.52
C LEU A 86 7.13 -4.53 -1.96
N GLU A 87 7.52 -5.73 -2.38
CA GLU A 87 7.22 -6.24 -3.71
C GLU A 87 6.50 -7.59 -3.60
N VAL A 88 5.34 -7.68 -4.23
CA VAL A 88 4.61 -8.95 -4.35
C VAL A 88 5.30 -9.81 -5.40
N SER A 89 5.63 -11.06 -5.04
CA SER A 89 6.31 -11.99 -5.95
C SER A 89 5.38 -12.44 -7.09
N VAL A 90 5.38 -11.71 -8.19
CA VAL A 90 4.61 -12.09 -9.40
C VAL A 90 5.05 -13.46 -9.95
N PRO A 91 6.35 -13.85 -9.93
CA PRO A 91 6.75 -15.21 -10.27
C PRO A 91 6.01 -16.30 -9.50
N ASP A 92 5.82 -16.11 -8.19
CA ASP A 92 5.15 -17.10 -7.35
C ASP A 92 3.63 -17.12 -7.60
N ILE A 93 3.03 -15.98 -7.91
CA ILE A 93 1.63 -15.94 -8.36
C ILE A 93 1.47 -16.75 -9.65
N ILE A 94 2.33 -16.55 -10.65
CA ILE A 94 2.28 -17.31 -11.91
C ILE A 94 2.47 -18.81 -11.66
N ARG A 95 3.37 -19.20 -10.76
CA ARG A 95 3.54 -20.60 -10.35
C ARG A 95 2.27 -21.17 -9.72
N SER A 96 1.64 -20.43 -8.81
CA SER A 96 0.39 -20.84 -8.19
C SER A 96 -0.72 -21.00 -9.22
N LEU A 97 -0.93 -20.02 -10.09
CA LEU A 97 -1.95 -20.05 -11.14
C LEU A 97 -1.75 -21.21 -12.14
N SER A 98 -0.49 -21.65 -12.35
CA SER A 98 -0.18 -22.82 -13.18
C SER A 98 -0.37 -24.16 -12.45
N GLY A 99 -0.89 -24.15 -11.22
CA GLY A 99 -0.98 -25.35 -10.38
C GLY A 99 0.40 -25.92 -10.01
N TYR A 100 1.39 -25.05 -9.83
CA TYR A 100 2.78 -25.41 -9.55
C TYR A 100 3.39 -26.31 -10.63
N ASN A 101 3.20 -25.91 -11.88
CA ASN A 101 3.73 -26.63 -13.04
C ASN A 101 5.26 -26.81 -12.94
N THR A 102 5.72 -28.04 -13.12
CA THR A 102 7.15 -28.41 -12.99
C THR A 102 7.83 -28.69 -14.34
N THR A 103 7.16 -28.41 -15.45
CA THR A 103 7.75 -28.67 -16.78
C THR A 103 9.03 -27.87 -16.97
N PRO A 104 10.07 -28.47 -17.63
CA PRO A 104 11.36 -27.79 -17.83
C PRO A 104 11.23 -26.44 -18.54
N ASN A 105 10.38 -26.35 -19.57
CA ASN A 105 10.16 -25.11 -20.32
C ASN A 105 9.52 -24.02 -19.46
N PHE A 106 8.56 -24.37 -18.59
CA PHE A 106 7.93 -23.43 -17.67
C PHE A 106 8.95 -22.87 -16.66
N ASN A 107 9.71 -23.74 -16.00
CA ASN A 107 10.71 -23.33 -15.03
C ASN A 107 11.82 -22.47 -15.67
N LYS A 108 12.26 -22.83 -16.89
CA LYS A 108 13.25 -22.06 -17.63
C LYS A 108 12.71 -20.70 -18.05
N ALA A 109 11.43 -20.61 -18.44
CA ALA A 109 10.79 -19.33 -18.77
C ALA A 109 10.69 -18.41 -17.54
N ILE A 110 10.30 -18.95 -16.37
CA ILE A 110 10.29 -18.22 -15.09
C ILE A 110 11.69 -17.68 -14.75
N ALA A 111 12.72 -18.54 -14.84
CA ALA A 111 14.09 -18.13 -14.56
C ALA A 111 14.58 -17.02 -15.53
N THR A 112 14.35 -17.19 -16.83
CA THR A 112 14.72 -16.21 -17.87
C THR A 112 13.97 -14.89 -17.66
N ALA A 113 12.68 -14.92 -17.32
CA ALA A 113 11.91 -13.72 -17.03
C ALA A 113 12.46 -12.98 -15.80
N SER A 114 12.81 -13.72 -14.75
CA SER A 114 13.39 -13.14 -13.53
C SER A 114 14.76 -12.48 -13.79
N GLU A 115 15.61 -13.09 -14.62
CA GLU A 115 16.87 -12.48 -15.02
C GLU A 115 16.65 -11.19 -15.86
N ARG A 116 15.69 -11.22 -16.78
CA ARG A 116 15.35 -10.04 -17.60
C ARG A 116 14.76 -8.91 -16.77
N GLN A 117 13.99 -9.22 -15.73
CA GLN A 117 13.42 -8.22 -14.84
C GLN A 117 14.48 -7.46 -14.05
N LYS A 118 15.60 -8.10 -13.66
CA LYS A 118 16.72 -7.43 -12.98
C LYS A 118 17.33 -6.30 -13.83
N THR A 119 17.38 -6.48 -15.15
CA THR A 119 17.91 -5.48 -16.08
C THR A 119 16.85 -4.52 -16.59
N ASN A 120 15.57 -4.86 -16.50
CA ASN A 120 14.48 -4.10 -17.09
C ASN A 120 13.26 -4.06 -16.16
N SER A 121 13.41 -3.38 -15.02
CA SER A 121 12.42 -3.31 -13.93
C SER A 121 11.12 -2.58 -14.28
N GLN A 122 11.05 -1.90 -15.42
CA GLN A 122 9.86 -1.16 -15.88
C GLN A 122 8.88 -2.04 -16.66
N VAL A 123 9.32 -3.20 -17.16
CA VAL A 123 8.48 -4.11 -17.94
C VAL A 123 7.72 -5.03 -16.99
N GLN A 124 6.44 -5.25 -17.26
CA GLN A 124 5.62 -6.17 -16.46
C GLN A 124 6.20 -7.60 -16.54
N TYR A 125 6.31 -8.25 -15.39
CA TYR A 125 6.88 -9.60 -15.31
C TYR A 125 6.15 -10.61 -16.19
N LEU A 126 4.82 -10.52 -16.26
CA LEU A 126 4.01 -11.42 -17.10
C LEU A 126 4.42 -11.34 -18.58
N ASP A 127 4.71 -10.13 -19.10
CA ASP A 127 5.11 -9.95 -20.50
C ASP A 127 6.49 -10.59 -20.75
N LEU A 128 7.41 -10.44 -19.79
CA LEU A 128 8.74 -11.09 -19.85
C LEU A 128 8.62 -12.62 -19.82
N PHE A 129 7.73 -13.14 -18.97
CA PHE A 129 7.46 -14.58 -18.89
C PHE A 129 6.87 -15.12 -20.20
N VAL A 130 5.84 -14.48 -20.72
CA VAL A 130 5.19 -14.90 -21.99
C VAL A 130 6.19 -14.87 -23.15
N LYS A 131 7.01 -13.85 -23.21
CA LYS A 131 8.08 -13.74 -24.24
C LYS A 131 9.09 -14.86 -24.09
N ALA A 132 9.60 -15.10 -22.89
CA ALA A 132 10.56 -16.18 -22.62
C ALA A 132 9.96 -17.56 -22.93
N TYR A 133 8.68 -17.78 -22.60
CA TYR A 133 7.99 -19.04 -22.85
C TYR A 133 7.81 -19.31 -24.36
N LYS A 134 7.42 -18.28 -25.14
CA LYS A 134 7.30 -18.37 -26.60
C LYS A 134 8.65 -18.57 -27.30
N GLU A 135 9.74 -18.03 -26.76
CA GLU A 135 11.09 -18.23 -27.30
C GLU A 135 11.57 -19.69 -27.13
N LEU A 136 11.14 -20.37 -26.07
CA LEU A 136 11.47 -21.79 -25.82
C LEU A 136 10.64 -22.74 -26.68
N ASP A 137 9.39 -22.38 -26.93
CA ASP A 137 8.49 -23.15 -27.80
C ASP A 137 7.50 -22.20 -28.50
N PRO A 138 7.77 -21.85 -29.78
CA PRO A 138 6.92 -20.94 -30.55
C PRO A 138 5.48 -21.44 -30.74
N ASN A 139 5.23 -22.75 -30.65
CA ASN A 139 3.91 -23.37 -30.81
C ASN A 139 3.22 -23.63 -29.45
N ALA A 140 3.85 -23.25 -28.34
CA ALA A 140 3.31 -23.52 -27.02
C ALA A 140 1.96 -22.83 -26.80
N LYS A 141 1.03 -23.58 -26.29
CA LYS A 141 -0.27 -23.09 -25.85
C LYS A 141 -0.23 -22.81 -24.35
N LEU A 142 -0.36 -21.54 -23.97
CA LEU A 142 -0.45 -21.16 -22.55
C LEU A 142 -1.65 -21.81 -21.86
N SER A 143 -2.72 -22.05 -22.60
CA SER A 143 -3.91 -22.73 -22.09
C SER A 143 -3.64 -24.12 -21.52
N THR A 144 -2.65 -24.87 -22.03
CA THR A 144 -2.28 -26.19 -21.49
C THR A 144 -1.61 -26.10 -20.10
N VAL A 145 -0.99 -24.96 -19.81
CA VAL A 145 -0.31 -24.71 -18.54
C VAL A 145 -1.27 -24.12 -17.50
N PHE A 146 -2.18 -23.26 -17.95
CA PHE A 146 -3.05 -22.48 -17.06
C PHE A 146 -4.51 -22.94 -17.01
N SER A 147 -4.89 -24.05 -17.68
CA SER A 147 -6.21 -24.66 -17.50
C SER A 147 -6.27 -25.45 -16.18
N THR A 148 -6.02 -24.78 -15.09
CA THR A 148 -6.04 -25.33 -13.73
C THR A 148 -7.45 -25.34 -13.16
N PHE A 149 -7.66 -26.06 -12.06
CA PHE A 149 -8.95 -26.09 -11.36
C PHE A 149 -9.43 -24.70 -10.94
N GLU A 150 -8.50 -23.83 -10.54
CA GLU A 150 -8.81 -22.45 -10.12
C GLU A 150 -9.25 -21.56 -11.28
N LEU A 151 -8.75 -21.82 -12.49
CA LEU A 151 -9.01 -21.01 -13.68
C LEU A 151 -9.95 -21.70 -14.69
N LYS A 152 -10.54 -22.85 -14.35
CA LYS A 152 -11.38 -23.66 -15.25
C LYS A 152 -12.57 -22.91 -15.87
N ASP A 153 -13.12 -21.92 -15.13
CA ASP A 153 -14.26 -21.13 -15.59
C ASP A 153 -13.83 -19.97 -16.51
N LYS A 154 -12.53 -19.65 -16.57
CA LYS A 154 -11.95 -18.54 -17.35
C LYS A 154 -11.05 -19.03 -18.49
N ILE A 155 -10.36 -20.16 -18.31
CA ILE A 155 -9.39 -20.70 -19.26
C ILE A 155 -9.76 -22.16 -19.58
N SER A 156 -10.03 -22.44 -20.85
CA SER A 156 -10.20 -23.78 -21.39
C SER A 156 -8.99 -24.14 -22.27
N LEU A 157 -8.83 -25.42 -22.63
CA LEU A 157 -7.75 -25.89 -23.52
C LEU A 157 -7.77 -25.24 -24.90
N THR A 158 -8.92 -24.67 -25.31
CA THR A 158 -9.12 -24.01 -26.61
C THR A 158 -8.91 -22.48 -26.54
N THR A 159 -8.70 -21.92 -25.35
CA THR A 159 -8.51 -20.48 -25.15
C THR A 159 -7.24 -20.00 -25.85
N SER A 160 -7.32 -18.84 -26.53
CA SER A 160 -6.16 -18.26 -27.21
C SER A 160 -5.09 -17.79 -26.22
N ASN A 161 -3.83 -17.72 -26.67
CA ASN A 161 -2.75 -17.24 -25.81
C ASN A 161 -2.98 -15.78 -25.34
N GLU A 162 -3.59 -14.95 -26.17
CA GLU A 162 -3.91 -13.56 -25.84
C GLU A 162 -4.97 -13.46 -24.73
N ASP A 163 -6.02 -14.29 -24.83
CA ASP A 163 -7.05 -14.33 -23.79
C ASP A 163 -6.51 -14.91 -22.48
N VAL A 164 -5.65 -15.93 -22.54
CA VAL A 164 -4.97 -16.46 -21.36
C VAL A 164 -4.15 -15.36 -20.67
N VAL A 165 -3.36 -14.60 -21.44
CA VAL A 165 -2.56 -13.47 -20.90
C VAL A 165 -3.45 -12.42 -20.23
N LYS A 166 -4.61 -12.11 -20.84
CA LYS A 166 -5.55 -11.16 -20.25
C LYS A 166 -6.09 -11.65 -18.91
N VAL A 167 -6.51 -12.91 -18.82
CA VAL A 167 -6.98 -13.52 -17.57
C VAL A 167 -5.87 -13.52 -16.52
N LEU A 168 -4.65 -13.93 -16.87
CA LEU A 168 -3.52 -13.92 -15.95
C LEU A 168 -3.21 -12.53 -15.42
N LYS A 169 -3.32 -11.51 -16.26
CA LYS A 169 -3.12 -10.11 -15.85
C LYS A 169 -4.15 -9.67 -14.82
N GLU A 170 -5.43 -10.02 -15.03
CA GLU A 170 -6.51 -9.74 -14.09
C GLU A 170 -6.31 -10.46 -12.74
N GLU A 171 -5.87 -11.73 -12.76
CA GLU A 171 -5.60 -12.51 -11.55
C GLU A 171 -4.40 -11.95 -10.76
N ILE A 172 -3.31 -11.61 -11.45
CA ILE A 172 -2.14 -10.98 -10.84
C ILE A 172 -2.52 -9.65 -10.20
N ASP A 173 -3.28 -8.81 -10.91
CA ASP A 173 -3.75 -7.52 -10.39
C ASP A 173 -4.65 -7.69 -9.16
N GLY A 174 -5.54 -8.69 -9.19
CA GLY A 174 -6.37 -9.08 -8.06
C GLY A 174 -5.54 -9.52 -6.85
N ALA A 175 -4.52 -10.34 -7.05
CA ALA A 175 -3.63 -10.81 -5.99
C ALA A 175 -2.83 -9.65 -5.35
N ILE A 176 -2.31 -8.73 -6.18
CA ILE A 176 -1.63 -7.52 -5.71
C ILE A 176 -2.58 -6.63 -4.92
N SER A 177 -3.80 -6.42 -5.41
CA SER A 177 -4.84 -5.64 -4.72
C SER A 177 -5.22 -6.23 -3.37
N ASN A 178 -5.36 -7.55 -3.30
CA ASN A 178 -5.60 -8.27 -2.05
C ASN A 178 -4.45 -8.08 -1.05
N SER A 179 -3.21 -8.24 -1.51
CA SER A 179 -2.01 -8.02 -0.69
C SER A 179 -1.96 -6.59 -0.15
N PHE A 180 -2.25 -5.60 -1.00
CA PHE A 180 -2.35 -4.20 -0.61
C PHE A 180 -3.40 -3.97 0.49
N ASN A 181 -4.60 -4.53 0.34
CA ASN A 181 -5.67 -4.39 1.33
C ASN A 181 -5.33 -5.06 2.67
N VAL A 182 -4.69 -6.23 2.63
CA VAL A 182 -4.22 -6.92 3.83
C VAL A 182 -3.15 -6.09 4.55
N LEU A 183 -2.17 -5.56 3.82
CA LEU A 183 -1.12 -4.70 4.39
C LEU A 183 -1.73 -3.44 5.02
N ARG A 184 -2.63 -2.75 4.30
CA ARG A 184 -3.33 -1.57 4.80
C ARG A 184 -4.06 -1.88 6.11
N THR A 185 -4.85 -2.95 6.15
CA THR A 185 -5.58 -3.34 7.35
C THR A 185 -4.64 -3.67 8.52
N ARG A 186 -3.49 -4.29 8.26
CA ARG A 186 -2.49 -4.57 9.30
C ARG A 186 -1.86 -3.29 9.82
N ILE A 187 -1.44 -2.38 8.94
CA ILE A 187 -0.82 -1.12 9.31
C ILE A 187 -1.79 -0.24 10.10
N ASP A 188 -3.07 -0.18 9.70
CA ASP A 188 -4.10 0.55 10.43
C ASP A 188 -4.26 0.03 11.89
N ARG A 189 -4.08 -1.29 12.09
CA ARG A 189 -4.13 -1.91 13.43
C ARG A 189 -2.90 -1.61 14.30
N PHE A 190 -1.76 -1.27 13.69
CA PHE A 190 -0.57 -0.85 14.44
C PHE A 190 -0.71 0.54 15.06
N GLY A 191 -1.78 1.26 14.77
CA GLY A 191 -2.03 2.58 15.33
C GLY A 191 -1.05 3.66 14.84
N VAL A 192 -0.42 3.43 13.70
CA VAL A 192 0.42 4.45 13.05
C VAL A 192 -0.46 5.61 12.62
N VAL A 193 -0.09 6.80 13.03
CA VAL A 193 -0.83 8.00 12.67
C VAL A 193 -0.52 8.37 11.22
N GLN A 194 -1.55 8.38 10.37
CA GLN A 194 -1.47 8.80 8.97
C GLN A 194 -0.41 8.03 8.13
N PRO A 195 -0.48 6.70 8.05
CA PRO A 195 0.39 5.96 7.14
C PRO A 195 0.07 6.33 5.70
N ASN A 196 1.09 6.53 4.87
CA ASN A 196 0.92 6.68 3.43
C ASN A 196 1.25 5.35 2.76
N ILE A 197 0.25 4.71 2.16
CA ILE A 197 0.41 3.42 1.50
C ILE A 197 -0.01 3.62 0.06
N GLN A 198 0.93 3.46 -0.87
CA GLN A 198 0.72 3.66 -2.29
C GLN A 198 1.10 2.42 -3.07
N ARG A 199 0.28 2.09 -4.06
CA ARG A 199 0.59 1.05 -5.03
C ARG A 199 1.27 1.68 -6.24
N ASP A 200 2.32 1.04 -6.76
CA ASP A 200 2.93 1.46 -8.01
C ASP A 200 1.94 1.27 -9.18
N ASN A 201 1.67 2.37 -9.90
CA ASN A 201 0.73 2.39 -11.02
C ASN A 201 1.18 1.56 -12.23
N ASN A 202 2.47 1.18 -12.30
CA ASN A 202 3.04 0.40 -13.39
C ASN A 202 2.80 -1.12 -13.25
N ASN A 203 1.96 -1.55 -12.30
CA ASN A 203 1.66 -2.98 -12.03
C ASN A 203 2.92 -3.83 -11.79
N THR A 204 3.96 -3.25 -11.23
CA THR A 204 5.21 -3.95 -10.89
C THR A 204 5.08 -4.84 -9.65
N GLY A 205 3.93 -4.81 -8.97
CA GLY A 205 3.71 -5.48 -7.69
C GLY A 205 4.30 -4.74 -6.50
N ARG A 206 4.85 -3.54 -6.69
CA ARG A 206 5.45 -2.74 -5.63
C ARG A 206 4.42 -1.93 -4.86
N ILE A 207 4.59 -1.92 -3.55
CA ILE A 207 3.78 -1.17 -2.59
C ILE A 207 4.74 -0.34 -1.77
N LEU A 208 4.61 0.99 -1.88
CA LEU A 208 5.36 1.95 -1.09
C LEU A 208 4.59 2.21 0.21
N ILE A 209 5.27 2.11 1.33
CA ILE A 209 4.71 2.29 2.67
C ILE A 209 5.56 3.31 3.40
N GLU A 210 4.97 4.44 3.75
CA GLU A 210 5.58 5.47 4.57
C GLU A 210 4.88 5.51 5.92
N LEU A 211 5.65 5.37 6.97
CA LEU A 211 5.17 5.30 8.35
C LEU A 211 5.80 6.42 9.17
N PRO A 212 5.18 7.62 9.20
CA PRO A 212 5.71 8.76 9.94
C PRO A 212 5.70 8.51 11.45
N GLY A 213 6.75 8.96 12.14
CA GLY A 213 6.83 8.94 13.59
C GLY A 213 7.16 7.59 14.23
N ILE A 214 7.42 6.55 13.45
CA ILE A 214 7.89 5.27 13.99
C ILE A 214 9.34 5.40 14.42
N LYS A 215 9.61 5.10 15.69
CA LYS A 215 10.96 5.14 16.29
C LYS A 215 11.66 3.78 16.29
N GLU A 216 10.91 2.69 16.15
CA GLU A 216 11.40 1.31 16.21
C GLU A 216 10.98 0.53 14.96
N PRO A 217 11.76 0.60 13.87
CA PRO A 217 11.43 -0.08 12.61
C PRO A 217 11.31 -1.60 12.73
N GLU A 218 12.03 -2.21 13.69
CA GLU A 218 12.08 -3.66 13.90
C GLU A 218 10.76 -4.26 14.41
N ARG A 219 9.81 -3.43 14.84
CA ARG A 219 8.51 -3.88 15.37
C ARG A 219 7.40 -3.90 14.32
N VAL A 220 7.62 -3.34 13.16
CA VAL A 220 6.69 -3.24 12.04
C VAL A 220 7.01 -4.27 10.97
#